data_6697d1f1b1795e2f7ba3400af61355be
#
_entry.id   6697d1f1b1795e2f7ba3400af61355be
#
_cell.length_a   1.000
_cell.length_b   1.000
_cell.length_c   1.000
_cell.angle_alpha   90.00
_cell.angle_beta   90.00
_cell.angle_gamma   90.00
#
_symmetry.space_group_name_H-M   'P 1'
#
loop_
_entity.id
_entity.type
_entity.pdbx_description
1 polymer ?
#
loop_
_entity_poly.entity_id
_entity_poly.type
_entity_poly.pdbx_seq_one_letter_code
_entity_poly.pdbx_strand_id
1 'polypeptide(L)'
;MSGGEQWMLIGEYELRTDHKGRIAIPVRFRETFRDGLVVARGFDKCLLVYATAEWVRLAERLASMPLTNINSRRITRLTFSGAFDLGLDGQGRVVLPPALRQYAGISDEVVLIGAYSHLQIWSREFWNEEKQFMIEHAAEISEAVEM
;
A
#
# COMPACT_ATOMS: atom_id res chain seq x y z
N MET A 1 6.10 0.13 28.42
CA MET A 1 5.89 0.02 26.98
C MET A 1 7.02 0.71 26.28
N SER A 2 7.68 -0.04 25.51
CA SER A 2 8.78 0.52 24.76
C SER A 2 8.22 1.27 23.57
N GLY A 3 8.68 2.42 23.37
CA GLY A 3 8.27 3.23 22.26
C GLY A 3 6.88 3.77 22.44
N GLY A 4 6.42 4.47 21.50
CA GLY A 4 5.14 5.09 21.51
C GLY A 4 3.99 4.14 21.17
N GLU A 5 2.82 4.68 21.24
CA GLU A 5 1.64 3.99 20.81
C GLU A 5 1.74 3.72 19.30
N GLN A 6 1.30 2.54 18.91
CA GLN A 6 1.12 2.27 17.51
C GLN A 6 -0.29 2.66 17.11
N TRP A 7 -0.38 3.50 16.10
CA TRP A 7 -1.67 3.93 15.59
C TRP A 7 -2.22 2.92 14.61
N MET A 8 -3.53 2.66 14.68
CA MET A 8 -4.17 1.84 13.67
C MET A 8 -3.99 2.48 12.30
N LEU A 9 -3.75 1.66 11.29
CA LEU A 9 -3.57 2.15 9.93
C LEU A 9 -4.94 2.35 9.30
N ILE A 10 -5.53 3.49 9.59
CA ILE A 10 -6.85 3.88 9.10
C ILE A 10 -6.82 5.35 8.69
N GLY A 11 -7.80 5.74 7.90
CA GLY A 11 -7.98 7.13 7.50
C GLY A 11 -7.49 7.41 6.09
N GLU A 12 -7.65 8.64 5.68
CA GLU A 12 -7.34 9.12 4.34
C GLU A 12 -6.52 10.40 4.48
N TYR A 13 -5.39 10.48 3.77
CA TYR A 13 -4.44 11.59 3.90
C TYR A 13 -4.01 12.07 2.52
N GLU A 14 -4.19 13.36 2.25
CA GLU A 14 -3.73 13.95 1.01
C GLU A 14 -2.27 14.35 1.14
N LEU A 15 -1.44 13.90 0.23
CA LEU A 15 0.00 14.14 0.25
C LEU A 15 0.48 14.56 -1.14
N ARG A 16 1.72 15.01 -1.22
CA ARG A 16 2.38 15.31 -2.48
C ARG A 16 3.72 14.59 -2.55
N THR A 17 4.07 14.18 -3.75
CA THR A 17 5.43 13.72 -4.01
C THR A 17 6.34 14.92 -4.18
N ASP A 18 7.59 14.81 -3.75
CA ASP A 18 8.57 15.85 -4.02
C ASP A 18 9.27 15.58 -5.37
N HIS A 19 10.22 16.45 -5.72
CA HIS A 19 10.93 16.35 -6.99
C HIS A 19 11.77 15.09 -7.15
N LYS A 20 12.02 14.35 -6.04
CA LYS A 20 12.75 13.08 -6.06
C LYS A 20 11.83 11.87 -5.94
N GLY A 21 10.52 12.07 -6.03
CA GLY A 21 9.56 11.00 -5.92
C GLY A 21 9.37 10.48 -4.51
N ARG A 22 9.67 11.30 -3.50
CA ARG A 22 9.49 10.91 -2.10
C ARG A 22 8.14 11.39 -1.59
N ILE A 23 7.55 10.61 -0.68
CA ILE A 23 6.40 11.04 0.10
C ILE A 23 6.74 10.93 1.58
N ALA A 24 6.14 11.81 2.38
CA ALA A 24 6.32 11.78 3.82
C ALA A 24 5.19 10.96 4.45
N ILE A 25 5.55 9.88 5.13
CA ILE A 25 4.57 9.09 5.87
C ILE A 25 4.11 9.94 7.06
N PRO A 26 2.79 10.04 7.32
CA PRO A 26 2.30 10.79 8.48
C PRO A 26 2.98 10.36 9.77
N VAL A 27 3.31 11.35 10.62
CA VAL A 27 4.09 11.12 11.83
C VAL A 27 3.53 9.97 12.67
N ARG A 28 2.19 9.88 12.78
CA ARG A 28 1.54 8.86 13.58
C ARG A 28 1.84 7.43 13.13
N PHE A 29 2.23 7.23 11.86
CA PHE A 29 2.49 5.89 11.32
C PHE A 29 3.97 5.55 11.22
N ARG A 30 4.87 6.50 11.49
CA ARG A 30 6.31 6.29 11.30
C ARG A 30 6.88 5.19 12.18
N GLU A 31 6.37 5.08 13.41
CA GLU A 31 6.84 4.03 14.32
C GLU A 31 6.54 2.63 13.77
N THR A 32 5.38 2.46 13.14
CA THR A 32 5.00 1.18 12.52
C THR A 32 6.02 0.74 11.48
N PHE A 33 6.60 1.68 10.74
CA PHE A 33 7.52 1.39 9.64
C PHE A 33 8.99 1.64 9.96
N ARG A 34 9.30 1.86 11.23
CA ARG A 34 10.66 2.21 11.66
C ARG A 34 11.70 1.16 11.25
N ASP A 35 11.36 -0.12 11.35
CA ASP A 35 12.29 -1.21 11.08
C ASP A 35 12.33 -1.61 9.61
N GLY A 36 11.66 -0.86 8.75
CA GLY A 36 11.60 -1.12 7.33
C GLY A 36 10.19 -1.30 6.82
N LEU A 37 10.07 -1.23 5.50
CA LEU A 37 8.78 -1.39 4.85
C LEU A 37 8.99 -2.00 3.48
N VAL A 38 7.92 -2.56 2.95
CA VAL A 38 7.89 -3.04 1.57
C VAL A 38 6.79 -2.29 0.84
N VAL A 39 7.14 -1.74 -0.32
CA VAL A 39 6.16 -1.11 -1.20
C VAL A 39 6.00 -2.00 -2.42
N ALA A 40 4.77 -2.36 -2.73
CA ALA A 40 4.48 -3.30 -3.80
C ALA A 40 3.30 -2.82 -4.64
N ARG A 41 3.17 -3.39 -5.83
CA ARG A 41 1.98 -3.14 -6.66
C ARG A 41 0.75 -3.75 -6.01
N GLY A 42 -0.33 -2.97 -5.93
CA GLY A 42 -1.64 -3.49 -5.56
C GLY A 42 -2.39 -3.99 -6.79
N PHE A 43 -3.58 -4.54 -6.58
CA PHE A 43 -4.37 -5.08 -7.69
C PHE A 43 -5.20 -4.01 -8.41
N ASP A 44 -5.38 -2.85 -7.78
CA ASP A 44 -6.26 -1.79 -8.28
C ASP A 44 -5.49 -0.57 -8.77
N LYS A 45 -4.29 -0.76 -9.31
CA LYS A 45 -3.40 0.32 -9.73
C LYS A 45 -3.09 1.29 -8.59
N CYS A 46 -2.88 0.74 -7.42
CA CYS A 46 -2.38 1.45 -6.26
C CYS A 46 -1.11 0.76 -5.77
N LEU A 47 -0.45 1.37 -4.81
CA LEU A 47 0.71 0.77 -4.17
C LEU A 47 0.32 0.34 -2.76
N LEU A 48 0.86 -0.79 -2.33
CA LEU A 48 0.67 -1.31 -0.98
C LEU A 48 1.92 -1.04 -0.16
N VAL A 49 1.75 -0.56 1.06
CA VAL A 49 2.86 -0.30 1.97
C VAL A 49 2.67 -1.16 3.20
N TYR A 50 3.55 -2.14 3.37
CA TYR A 50 3.53 -3.05 4.51
C TYR A 50 4.75 -2.83 5.39
N ALA A 51 4.56 -2.85 6.71
CA ALA A 51 5.70 -3.04 7.60
C ALA A 51 6.31 -4.42 7.30
N THR A 52 7.61 -4.55 7.45
CA THR A 52 8.32 -5.78 7.06
C THR A 52 7.70 -7.03 7.67
N ALA A 53 7.32 -7.00 8.94
CA ALA A 53 6.70 -8.16 9.60
C ALA A 53 5.37 -8.56 8.97
N GLU A 54 4.55 -7.59 8.59
CA GLU A 54 3.27 -7.87 7.93
C GLU A 54 3.48 -8.36 6.51
N TRP A 55 4.48 -7.83 5.82
CA TRP A 55 4.84 -8.30 4.48
C TRP A 55 5.22 -9.76 4.49
N VAL A 56 6.02 -10.18 5.48
CA VAL A 56 6.44 -11.59 5.61
C VAL A 56 5.23 -12.50 5.73
N ARG A 57 4.23 -12.11 6.51
CA ARG A 57 3.00 -12.90 6.65
C ARG A 57 2.27 -13.07 5.31
N LEU A 58 2.12 -11.97 4.56
CA LEU A 58 1.49 -12.03 3.25
C LEU A 58 2.31 -12.87 2.29
N ALA A 59 3.63 -12.68 2.28
CA ALA A 59 4.53 -13.40 1.41
C ALA A 59 4.48 -14.92 1.66
N GLU A 60 4.42 -15.33 2.92
CA GLU A 60 4.32 -16.74 3.26
C GLU A 60 3.01 -17.36 2.77
N ARG A 61 1.91 -16.61 2.90
CA ARG A 61 0.62 -17.10 2.38
C ARG A 61 0.65 -17.27 0.86
N LEU A 62 1.22 -16.30 0.15
CA LEU A 62 1.34 -16.38 -1.30
C LEU A 62 2.28 -17.50 -1.73
N ALA A 63 3.40 -17.66 -1.03
CA ALA A 63 4.38 -18.70 -1.35
C ALA A 63 3.85 -20.11 -1.10
N SER A 64 2.82 -20.26 -0.27
CA SER A 64 2.22 -21.57 0.03
C SER A 64 1.14 -21.96 -0.98
N MET A 65 0.80 -21.10 -1.94
CA MET A 65 -0.23 -21.41 -2.93
C MET A 65 0.26 -22.47 -3.92
N PRO A 66 -0.67 -23.30 -4.46
CA PRO A 66 -0.29 -24.40 -5.35
C PRO A 66 0.41 -23.93 -6.63
N LEU A 67 1.58 -24.48 -6.90
CA LEU A 67 2.34 -24.17 -8.12
C LEU A 67 1.69 -24.71 -9.38
N THR A 68 0.77 -25.65 -9.25
CA THR A 68 0.07 -26.25 -10.39
C THR A 68 -1.01 -25.33 -10.96
N ASN A 69 -1.46 -24.35 -10.19
CA ASN A 69 -2.47 -23.39 -10.65
C ASN A 69 -1.77 -22.19 -11.31
N ILE A 70 -2.13 -21.93 -12.58
CA ILE A 70 -1.51 -20.83 -13.33
C ILE A 70 -1.79 -19.46 -12.67
N ASN A 71 -2.98 -19.28 -12.09
CA ASN A 71 -3.31 -18.03 -11.44
C ASN A 71 -2.49 -17.83 -10.15
N SER A 72 -2.19 -18.89 -9.43
CA SER A 72 -1.29 -18.82 -8.27
C SER A 72 0.11 -18.40 -8.69
N ARG A 73 0.61 -18.95 -9.79
CA ARG A 73 1.92 -18.54 -10.33
C ARG A 73 1.93 -17.10 -10.78
N ARG A 74 0.86 -16.66 -11.43
CA ARG A 74 0.75 -15.28 -11.91
C ARG A 74 0.66 -14.26 -10.77
N ILE A 75 -0.13 -14.55 -9.74
CA ILE A 75 -0.25 -13.64 -8.60
C ILE A 75 1.08 -13.54 -7.84
N THR A 76 1.78 -14.64 -7.70
CA THR A 76 3.10 -14.68 -7.08
C THR A 76 4.10 -13.81 -7.84
N ARG A 77 4.12 -13.97 -9.18
CA ARG A 77 4.99 -13.16 -10.04
C ARG A 77 4.66 -11.67 -9.95
N LEU A 78 3.38 -11.35 -10.05
CA LEU A 78 2.93 -9.96 -10.00
C LEU A 78 3.33 -9.30 -8.69
N THR A 79 3.10 -10.00 -7.58
CA THR A 79 3.35 -9.46 -6.25
C THR A 79 4.85 -9.32 -5.97
N PHE A 80 5.61 -10.38 -6.15
CA PHE A 80 7.02 -10.35 -5.75
C PHE A 80 7.91 -9.58 -6.71
N SER A 81 7.64 -9.62 -8.01
CA SER A 81 8.46 -8.88 -8.97
C SER A 81 8.26 -7.36 -8.85
N GLY A 82 7.15 -6.93 -8.29
CA GLY A 82 6.84 -5.52 -8.11
C GLY A 82 6.99 -5.04 -6.68
N ALA A 83 7.72 -5.76 -5.83
CA ALA A 83 7.93 -5.39 -4.44
C ALA A 83 9.34 -4.84 -4.24
N PHE A 84 9.44 -3.78 -3.43
CA PHE A 84 10.71 -3.13 -3.10
C PHE A 84 10.83 -3.03 -1.60
N ASP A 85 11.95 -3.52 -1.08
CA ASP A 85 12.31 -3.43 0.34
C ASP A 85 12.97 -2.08 0.55
N LEU A 86 12.33 -1.21 1.31
CA LEU A 86 12.71 0.20 1.45
C LEU A 86 12.74 0.60 2.92
N GLY A 87 13.25 1.79 3.19
CA GLY A 87 13.26 2.37 4.52
C GLY A 87 12.84 3.82 4.49
N LEU A 88 12.45 4.33 5.65
CA LEU A 88 12.17 5.75 5.81
C LEU A 88 13.49 6.48 6.07
N ASP A 89 13.61 7.69 5.52
CA ASP A 89 14.75 8.55 5.84
C ASP A 89 14.52 9.21 7.21
N GLY A 90 15.48 10.04 7.64
CA GLY A 90 15.43 10.70 8.94
C GLY A 90 14.23 11.64 9.10
N GLN A 91 13.56 12.01 8.03
CA GLN A 91 12.38 12.87 8.04
C GLN A 91 11.09 12.09 7.78
N GLY A 92 11.15 10.77 7.82
CA GLY A 92 9.97 9.92 7.64
C GLY A 92 9.51 9.82 6.20
N ARG A 93 10.39 10.06 5.23
CA ARG A 93 10.03 10.00 3.81
C ARG A 93 10.51 8.70 3.20
N VAL A 94 9.77 8.23 2.21
CA VAL A 94 10.14 7.05 1.41
C VAL A 94 10.18 7.46 -0.05
N VAL A 95 11.20 6.97 -0.78
CA VAL A 95 11.32 7.18 -2.22
C VAL A 95 10.48 6.12 -2.93
N LEU A 96 9.53 6.56 -3.73
CA LEU A 96 8.75 5.62 -4.54
C LEU A 96 9.51 5.33 -5.83
N PRO A 97 9.88 4.07 -6.09
CA PRO A 97 10.59 3.73 -7.32
C PRO A 97 9.79 4.14 -8.56
N PRO A 98 10.48 4.61 -9.62
CA PRO A 98 9.80 5.05 -10.84
C PRO A 98 8.83 4.04 -11.43
N ALA A 99 9.19 2.75 -11.41
CA ALA A 99 8.31 1.70 -11.93
C ALA A 99 6.99 1.63 -11.17
N LEU A 100 7.01 1.83 -9.86
CA LEU A 100 5.81 1.83 -9.05
C LEU A 100 4.97 3.08 -9.29
N ARG A 101 5.62 4.24 -9.38
CA ARG A 101 4.90 5.48 -9.68
C ARG A 101 4.20 5.38 -11.03
N GLN A 102 4.86 4.81 -12.02
CA GLN A 102 4.28 4.62 -13.35
C GLN A 102 3.08 3.67 -13.29
N TYR A 103 3.22 2.55 -12.58
CA TYR A 103 2.13 1.58 -12.43
C TYR A 103 0.88 2.21 -11.84
N ALA A 104 1.04 3.03 -10.80
CA ALA A 104 -0.08 3.64 -10.08
C ALA A 104 -0.53 4.98 -10.67
N GLY A 105 0.11 5.46 -11.73
CA GLY A 105 -0.23 6.74 -12.34
C GLY A 105 0.07 7.94 -11.45
N ILE A 106 1.08 7.82 -10.59
CA ILE A 106 1.43 8.87 -9.64
C ILE A 106 2.36 9.89 -10.29
N SER A 107 1.97 11.15 -10.23
CA SER A 107 2.84 12.25 -10.65
C SER A 107 3.15 13.20 -9.48
N ASP A 108 2.16 13.90 -8.97
CA ASP A 108 2.33 14.93 -7.94
C ASP A 108 1.46 14.66 -6.72
N GLU A 109 0.15 14.65 -6.91
CA GLU A 109 -0.78 14.49 -5.80
C GLU A 109 -1.12 13.02 -5.57
N VAL A 110 -1.02 12.59 -4.32
CA VAL A 110 -1.34 11.23 -3.93
C VAL A 110 -2.27 11.24 -2.74
N VAL A 111 -2.97 10.13 -2.56
CA VAL A 111 -3.80 9.89 -1.39
C VAL A 111 -3.28 8.63 -0.72
N LEU A 112 -2.97 8.75 0.55
CA LEU A 112 -2.57 7.63 1.38
C LEU A 112 -3.78 7.19 2.18
N ILE A 113 -4.14 5.92 2.09
CA ILE A 113 -5.26 5.39 2.87
C ILE A 113 -4.80 4.25 3.75
N GLY A 114 -5.44 4.12 4.91
CA GLY A 114 -5.21 3.01 5.81
C GLY A 114 -6.18 1.87 5.51
N ALA A 115 -5.63 0.67 5.39
CA ALA A 115 -6.40 -0.55 5.16
C ALA A 115 -6.16 -1.56 6.29
N TYR A 116 -5.92 -1.07 7.48
CA TYR A 116 -5.68 -1.77 8.73
C TYR A 116 -4.36 -2.53 8.78
N SER A 117 -4.14 -3.53 7.92
CA SER A 117 -2.89 -4.29 7.90
C SER A 117 -1.78 -3.59 7.12
N HIS A 118 -2.12 -2.57 6.36
CA HIS A 118 -1.18 -1.87 5.48
C HIS A 118 -1.74 -0.51 5.10
N LEU A 119 -0.89 0.30 4.46
CA LEU A 119 -1.33 1.53 3.83
C LEU A 119 -1.40 1.31 2.32
N GLN A 120 -2.20 2.11 1.63
CA GLN A 120 -2.25 2.14 0.18
C GLN A 120 -1.94 3.55 -0.31
N ILE A 121 -1.22 3.62 -1.41
CA ILE A 121 -0.90 4.91 -2.05
C ILE A 121 -1.57 4.91 -3.42
N TRP A 122 -2.41 5.90 -3.62
CA TRP A 122 -3.18 6.07 -4.85
C TRP A 122 -2.82 7.39 -5.50
N SER A 123 -2.87 7.48 -6.83
CA SER A 123 -2.95 8.79 -7.46
C SER A 123 -4.27 9.44 -7.03
N ARG A 124 -4.29 10.74 -6.91
CA ARG A 124 -5.51 11.45 -6.51
C ARG A 124 -6.65 11.17 -7.47
N GLU A 125 -6.36 11.15 -8.76
CA GLU A 125 -7.37 10.89 -9.78
C GLU A 125 -8.00 9.52 -9.65
N PHE A 126 -7.19 8.47 -9.55
CA PHE A 126 -7.71 7.10 -9.41
C PHE A 126 -8.44 6.92 -8.08
N TRP A 127 -7.95 7.53 -7.01
CA TRP A 127 -8.62 7.44 -5.72
C TRP A 127 -10.00 8.10 -5.76
N ASN A 128 -10.11 9.26 -6.38
CA ASN A 128 -11.40 9.95 -6.47
C ASN A 128 -12.43 9.12 -7.22
N GLU A 129 -12.03 8.47 -8.31
CA GLU A 129 -12.90 7.59 -9.07
C GLU A 129 -13.32 6.37 -8.25
N GLU A 130 -12.38 5.71 -7.61
CA GLU A 130 -12.64 4.51 -6.82
C GLU A 130 -13.52 4.84 -5.61
N LYS A 131 -13.23 5.93 -4.91
CA LYS A 131 -14.00 6.37 -3.76
C LYS A 131 -15.45 6.67 -4.13
N GLN A 132 -15.65 7.36 -5.22
CA GLN A 132 -16.99 7.67 -5.70
C GLN A 132 -17.77 6.39 -5.99
N PHE A 133 -17.14 5.45 -6.69
CA PHE A 133 -17.77 4.16 -6.99
C PHE A 133 -18.13 3.41 -5.69
N MET A 134 -17.21 3.33 -4.74
CA MET A 134 -17.45 2.63 -3.48
C MET A 134 -18.61 3.23 -2.69
N ILE A 135 -18.68 4.54 -2.63
CA ILE A 135 -19.74 5.22 -1.87
C ILE A 135 -21.10 5.00 -2.54
N GLU A 136 -21.15 5.11 -3.87
CA GLU A 136 -22.40 4.93 -4.61
C GLU A 136 -22.91 3.49 -4.57
N HIS A 137 -22.03 2.51 -4.45
CA HIS A 137 -22.37 1.08 -4.50
C HIS A 137 -22.12 0.35 -3.19
N ALA A 138 -22.05 1.09 -2.08
CA ALA A 138 -21.67 0.52 -0.78
C ALA A 138 -22.56 -0.65 -0.36
N ALA A 139 -23.87 -0.55 -0.56
CA ALA A 139 -24.80 -1.61 -0.17
C ALA A 139 -24.55 -2.89 -0.99
N GLU A 140 -24.38 -2.75 -2.29
CA GLU A 140 -24.12 -3.89 -3.19
C GLU A 140 -22.79 -4.55 -2.87
N ILE A 141 -21.76 -3.74 -2.59
CA ILE A 141 -20.45 -4.24 -2.22
C ILE A 141 -20.52 -5.03 -0.92
N SER A 142 -21.21 -4.51 0.08
CA SER A 142 -21.38 -5.19 1.36
C SER A 142 -22.07 -6.55 1.21
N GLU A 143 -23.10 -6.62 0.37
CA GLU A 143 -23.78 -7.88 0.08
C GLU A 143 -22.85 -8.89 -0.58
N ALA A 144 -21.99 -8.43 -1.50
CA ALA A 144 -21.08 -9.31 -2.22
C ALA A 144 -20.04 -9.97 -1.32
N VAL A 145 -19.65 -9.34 -0.20
CA VAL A 145 -18.67 -9.91 0.74
C VAL A 145 -19.34 -10.56 1.96
N GLU A 146 -20.64 -10.61 1.96
CA GLU A 146 -21.43 -11.30 3.01
C GLU A 146 -21.08 -10.87 4.44
N MET A 147 -20.99 -9.59 4.63
CA MET A 147 -20.73 -9.06 5.98
C MET A 147 -21.93 -9.25 6.89
#